data_56fcd0a1a8dc473cd3875f3407451dd2
#
_entry.id   56fcd0a1a8dc473cd3875f3407451dd2
#
_cell.length_a   1.000
_cell.length_b   1.000
_cell.length_c   1.000
_cell.angle_alpha   90.00
_cell.angle_beta   90.00
_cell.angle_gamma   90.00
#
_symmetry.space_group_name_H-M   'P 1'
#
loop_
_entity.id
_entity.type
_entity.pdbx_description
1 polymer ?
#
loop_
_entity_poly.entity_id
_entity_poly.type
_entity_poly.pdbx_seq_one_letter_code
_entity_poly.pdbx_strand_id
1 'polypeptide(L)'
;MSYRIPTNSNEHNEIALNYLNNFNTNNTIISENYNSYNNSNNNTKIAIIVEPRCLDILEPIIRNVNYFLNQHPDLKEKNTWNIRVYHGVSNFEFIKNKLPNFNISYVNLGVDNITADEHNLLLRSSIFWNSIEDFYNNVLIFQTDSCMLRCLDEKFLDYDFCGANILNPNCKTPNNLGMNGGFSLRKRFNSKKAIECVSFDMVNQYRKDKKLGLFNPIKILAEDIYFWHSLEIIGGKLLEKEKTIDFSIETLPDFDVNLNNIKPIGIHGFNKDLIPLEMTKKVFTEAELPK
;
A
#
# COMPACT_ATOMS: atom_id res chain seq x y z
N MET A 1 -10.14 17.02 13.86
CA MET A 1 -10.13 17.99 12.74
C MET A 1 -10.90 17.35 11.61
N SER A 2 -12.03 17.93 11.19
CA SER A 2 -12.76 17.47 10.02
C SER A 2 -11.94 17.87 8.79
N TYR A 3 -11.38 16.90 8.09
CA TYR A 3 -10.80 17.15 6.78
C TYR A 3 -11.91 17.64 5.86
N ARG A 4 -11.88 18.93 5.49
CA ARG A 4 -12.67 19.41 4.37
C ARG A 4 -12.06 18.79 3.11
N ILE A 5 -12.84 17.94 2.46
CA ILE A 5 -12.51 17.42 1.13
C ILE A 5 -12.48 18.63 0.18
N PRO A 6 -11.38 18.93 -0.49
CA PRO A 6 -11.33 20.01 -1.48
C PRO A 6 -12.32 19.73 -2.62
N THR A 7 -12.88 20.76 -3.21
CA THR A 7 -13.92 20.67 -4.24
C THR A 7 -13.49 19.96 -5.53
N ASN A 8 -12.19 19.78 -5.77
CA ASN A 8 -11.65 19.04 -6.91
C ASN A 8 -11.39 17.54 -6.60
N SER A 9 -11.47 17.11 -5.35
CA SER A 9 -11.29 15.71 -4.96
C SER A 9 -12.35 14.77 -5.56
N ASN A 10 -13.52 15.31 -5.92
CA ASN A 10 -14.58 14.52 -6.52
C ASN A 10 -14.19 13.98 -7.90
N GLU A 11 -13.53 14.78 -8.76
CA GLU A 11 -13.16 14.34 -10.10
C GLU A 11 -12.04 13.29 -10.08
N HIS A 12 -11.02 13.44 -9.24
CA HIS A 12 -9.98 12.42 -9.03
C HIS A 12 -10.59 11.10 -8.54
N ASN A 13 -11.48 11.19 -7.57
CA ASN A 13 -12.15 10.02 -7.01
C ASN A 13 -13.06 9.34 -8.04
N GLU A 14 -13.79 10.11 -8.84
CA GLU A 14 -14.64 9.59 -9.91
C GLU A 14 -13.84 8.82 -10.97
N ILE A 15 -12.69 9.36 -11.39
CA ILE A 15 -11.79 8.69 -12.34
C ILE A 15 -11.32 7.35 -11.77
N ALA A 16 -10.87 7.34 -10.50
CA ALA A 16 -10.41 6.13 -9.84
C ALA A 16 -11.54 5.10 -9.66
N LEU A 17 -12.74 5.53 -9.27
CA LEU A 17 -13.91 4.66 -9.14
C LEU A 17 -14.33 4.07 -10.49
N ASN A 18 -14.32 4.87 -11.55
CA ASN A 18 -14.63 4.39 -12.90
C ASN A 18 -13.61 3.33 -13.36
N TYR A 19 -12.34 3.53 -13.08
CA TYR A 19 -11.31 2.51 -13.33
C TYR A 19 -11.56 1.24 -12.51
N LEU A 20 -11.79 1.36 -11.20
CA LEU A 20 -12.01 0.23 -10.31
C LEU A 20 -13.27 -0.56 -10.64
N ASN A 21 -14.32 0.08 -11.18
CA ASN A 21 -15.55 -0.60 -11.60
C ASN A 21 -15.32 -1.62 -12.71
N ASN A 22 -14.27 -1.50 -13.53
CA ASN A 22 -13.94 -2.52 -14.53
C ASN A 22 -13.56 -3.87 -13.91
N PHE A 23 -13.18 -3.90 -12.63
CA PHE A 23 -12.83 -5.13 -11.91
C PHE A 23 -14.05 -5.81 -11.27
N ASN A 24 -15.21 -5.14 -11.21
CA ASN A 24 -16.44 -5.69 -10.62
C ASN A 24 -17.23 -6.59 -11.58
N THR A 25 -17.15 -6.35 -12.89
CA THR A 25 -18.16 -6.87 -13.84
C THR A 25 -17.72 -8.12 -14.61
N ASN A 26 -16.44 -8.39 -14.79
CA ASN A 26 -15.99 -9.39 -15.75
C ASN A 26 -15.08 -10.51 -15.22
N ASN A 27 -14.66 -10.47 -13.98
CA ASN A 27 -13.69 -11.45 -13.48
C ASN A 27 -14.30 -12.48 -12.54
N THR A 28 -15.41 -13.08 -12.93
CA THR A 28 -15.84 -14.40 -12.46
C THR A 28 -15.07 -15.49 -13.22
N ILE A 29 -13.78 -15.34 -13.41
CA ILE A 29 -12.95 -16.50 -13.66
C ILE A 29 -12.72 -17.13 -12.28
N ILE A 30 -13.75 -17.85 -11.85
CA ILE A 30 -13.66 -18.84 -10.80
C ILE A 30 -12.69 -19.87 -11.34
N SER A 31 -11.44 -19.82 -10.90
CA SER A 31 -10.64 -21.03 -11.04
C SER A 31 -11.26 -22.02 -10.06
N GLU A 32 -12.00 -23.00 -10.57
CA GLU A 32 -12.56 -24.12 -9.80
C GLU A 32 -11.50 -24.88 -8.99
N ASN A 33 -10.24 -24.49 -9.09
CA ASN A 33 -9.07 -25.09 -8.44
C ASN A 33 -8.54 -24.35 -7.20
N TYR A 34 -9.25 -23.35 -6.66
CA TYR A 34 -8.76 -22.59 -5.50
C TYR A 34 -8.65 -23.42 -4.19
N ASN A 35 -9.35 -24.56 -4.10
CA ASN A 35 -9.34 -25.41 -2.90
C ASN A 35 -8.06 -26.25 -2.73
N SER A 36 -7.16 -26.30 -3.70
CA SER A 36 -5.94 -27.12 -3.62
C SER A 36 -4.67 -26.36 -3.21
N TYR A 37 -4.73 -25.01 -3.09
CA TYR A 37 -3.53 -24.20 -2.83
C TYR A 37 -3.15 -24.03 -1.36
N ASN A 38 -3.94 -24.58 -0.42
CA ASN A 38 -3.64 -24.45 1.01
C ASN A 38 -2.39 -25.21 1.48
N ASN A 39 -1.64 -25.88 0.58
CA ASN A 39 -0.47 -26.68 0.95
C ASN A 39 0.75 -26.57 0.03
N SER A 40 0.80 -25.65 -0.93
CA SER A 40 2.07 -25.44 -1.62
C SER A 40 2.95 -24.52 -0.77
N ASN A 41 3.98 -25.09 -0.14
CA ASN A 41 5.01 -24.43 0.66
C ASN A 41 5.82 -23.34 -0.10
N ASN A 42 5.37 -22.91 -1.29
CA ASN A 42 6.08 -21.97 -2.17
C ASN A 42 5.51 -20.55 -2.15
N ASN A 43 4.40 -20.29 -1.46
CA ASN A 43 3.78 -18.98 -1.47
C ASN A 43 4.41 -18.10 -0.38
N THR A 44 5.42 -17.29 -0.75
CA THR A 44 6.20 -16.44 0.16
C THR A 44 5.76 -14.98 0.14
N LYS A 45 4.60 -14.69 -0.46
CA LYS A 45 4.10 -13.33 -0.72
C LYS A 45 2.68 -13.17 -0.19
N ILE A 46 2.42 -12.04 0.46
CA ILE A 46 1.09 -11.71 0.99
C ILE A 46 0.76 -10.24 0.75
N ALA A 47 -0.48 -9.96 0.33
CA ALA A 47 -1.02 -8.61 0.23
C ALA A 47 -2.02 -8.38 1.38
N ILE A 48 -1.89 -7.27 2.10
CA ILE A 48 -2.62 -7.00 3.34
C ILE A 48 -3.33 -5.67 3.25
N ILE A 49 -4.61 -5.68 3.63
CA ILE A 49 -5.38 -4.47 3.91
C ILE A 49 -5.90 -4.49 5.35
N VAL A 50 -5.81 -3.33 6.02
CA VAL A 50 -6.35 -3.12 7.36
C VAL A 50 -7.52 -2.14 7.24
N GLU A 51 -8.74 -2.68 7.24
CA GLU A 51 -9.95 -1.85 7.10
C GLU A 51 -11.12 -2.46 7.89
N PRO A 52 -11.40 -1.94 9.09
CA PRO A 52 -12.49 -2.43 9.92
C PRO A 52 -13.89 -1.91 9.53
N ARG A 53 -13.97 -0.89 8.68
CA ARG A 53 -15.25 -0.26 8.30
C ARG A 53 -15.92 -0.99 7.14
N CYS A 54 -17.27 -0.91 7.09
CA CYS A 54 -18.02 -1.34 5.92
C CYS A 54 -17.96 -0.27 4.83
N LEU A 55 -17.07 -0.42 3.86
CA LEU A 55 -16.88 0.50 2.75
C LEU A 55 -17.12 -0.20 1.42
N ASP A 56 -18.00 0.33 0.59
CA ASP A 56 -18.32 -0.26 -0.72
C ASP A 56 -17.10 -0.35 -1.66
N ILE A 57 -16.14 0.57 -1.50
CA ILE A 57 -14.90 0.57 -2.29
C ILE A 57 -13.97 -0.60 -1.97
N LEU A 58 -14.17 -1.29 -0.85
CA LEU A 58 -13.28 -2.37 -0.41
C LEU A 58 -13.28 -3.54 -1.40
N GLU A 59 -14.47 -3.91 -1.92
CA GLU A 59 -14.60 -4.97 -2.92
C GLU A 59 -13.79 -4.69 -4.19
N PRO A 60 -14.02 -3.57 -4.92
CA PRO A 60 -13.31 -3.30 -6.17
C PRO A 60 -11.78 -3.15 -5.97
N ILE A 61 -11.33 -2.63 -4.84
CA ILE A 61 -9.90 -2.52 -4.55
C ILE A 61 -9.28 -3.90 -4.33
N ILE A 62 -9.90 -4.78 -3.56
CA ILE A 62 -9.40 -6.15 -3.36
C ILE A 62 -9.40 -6.91 -4.69
N ARG A 63 -10.42 -6.76 -5.53
CA ARG A 63 -10.46 -7.38 -6.86
C ARG A 63 -9.34 -6.87 -7.76
N ASN A 64 -9.11 -5.56 -7.79
CA ASN A 64 -8.03 -4.93 -8.55
C ASN A 64 -6.65 -5.48 -8.12
N VAL A 65 -6.36 -5.45 -6.82
CA VAL A 65 -5.07 -5.96 -6.29
C VAL A 65 -4.91 -7.46 -6.59
N ASN A 66 -5.95 -8.25 -6.38
CA ASN A 66 -5.90 -9.69 -6.70
C ASN A 66 -5.69 -9.95 -8.19
N TYR A 67 -6.31 -9.18 -9.07
CA TYR A 67 -6.13 -9.33 -10.50
C TYR A 67 -4.66 -9.16 -10.91
N PHE A 68 -4.04 -8.05 -10.52
CA PHE A 68 -2.65 -7.77 -10.90
C PHE A 68 -1.60 -8.65 -10.22
N LEU A 69 -1.91 -9.18 -9.05
CA LEU A 69 -0.99 -10.06 -8.33
C LEU A 69 -1.14 -11.53 -8.70
N ASN A 70 -2.33 -11.96 -9.16
CA ASN A 70 -2.65 -13.38 -9.27
C ASN A 70 -3.26 -13.82 -10.60
N GLN A 71 -3.89 -12.93 -11.37
CA GLN A 71 -4.72 -13.33 -12.50
C GLN A 71 -4.29 -12.72 -13.84
N HIS A 72 -3.56 -11.60 -13.81
CA HIS A 72 -3.19 -10.90 -15.05
C HIS A 72 -2.50 -11.86 -16.05
N PRO A 73 -2.84 -11.77 -17.37
CA PRO A 73 -2.28 -12.66 -18.39
C PRO A 73 -0.75 -12.67 -18.45
N ASP A 74 -0.12 -11.53 -18.22
CA ASP A 74 1.33 -11.35 -18.34
C ASP A 74 2.13 -11.86 -17.13
N LEU A 75 1.46 -12.32 -16.06
CA LEU A 75 2.14 -12.94 -14.93
C LEU A 75 2.82 -14.25 -15.33
N LYS A 76 4.11 -14.37 -15.06
CA LYS A 76 4.88 -15.62 -15.25
C LYS A 76 4.35 -16.75 -14.40
N GLU A 77 4.02 -16.43 -13.15
CA GLU A 77 3.41 -17.34 -12.19
C GLU A 77 2.12 -16.74 -11.66
N LYS A 78 1.03 -17.50 -11.70
CA LYS A 78 -0.29 -17.08 -11.20
C LYS A 78 -0.51 -17.57 -9.80
N ASN A 79 -1.40 -16.87 -9.05
CA ASN A 79 -1.83 -17.26 -7.71
C ASN A 79 -0.68 -17.41 -6.71
N THR A 80 0.35 -16.56 -6.81
CA THR A 80 1.52 -16.60 -5.93
C THR A 80 1.39 -15.68 -4.71
N TRP A 81 0.35 -14.86 -4.65
CA TRP A 81 0.08 -13.95 -3.55
C TRP A 81 -1.15 -14.38 -2.76
N ASN A 82 -1.01 -14.50 -1.46
CA ASN A 82 -2.17 -14.58 -0.58
C ASN A 82 -2.70 -13.17 -0.31
N ILE A 83 -4.02 -13.06 -0.06
CA ILE A 83 -4.65 -11.81 0.37
C ILE A 83 -5.13 -11.98 1.81
N ARG A 84 -4.87 -10.97 2.63
CA ARG A 84 -5.34 -10.92 4.02
C ARG A 84 -6.06 -9.63 4.31
N VAL A 85 -7.22 -9.75 4.93
CA VAL A 85 -8.01 -8.61 5.40
C VAL A 85 -8.04 -8.60 6.91
N TYR A 86 -7.51 -7.54 7.51
CA TYR A 86 -7.73 -7.23 8.91
C TYR A 86 -9.04 -6.44 9.00
N HIS A 87 -10.08 -7.11 9.47
CA HIS A 87 -11.45 -6.62 9.43
C HIS A 87 -11.98 -6.25 10.82
N GLY A 88 -13.07 -5.50 10.85
CA GLY A 88 -13.85 -5.21 12.05
C GLY A 88 -14.84 -6.32 12.39
N VAL A 89 -15.63 -6.07 13.43
CA VAL A 89 -16.68 -7.00 13.85
C VAL A 89 -17.81 -7.03 12.84
N SER A 90 -18.24 -5.85 12.35
CA SER A 90 -19.43 -5.70 11.51
C SER A 90 -19.20 -5.93 10.02
N ASN A 91 -17.96 -5.75 9.51
CA ASN A 91 -17.72 -5.83 8.06
C ASN A 91 -17.27 -7.23 7.57
N PHE A 92 -17.08 -8.20 8.43
CA PHE A 92 -16.66 -9.56 8.05
C PHE A 92 -17.60 -10.21 7.03
N GLU A 93 -18.89 -10.31 7.40
CA GLU A 93 -19.88 -10.92 6.51
C GLU A 93 -20.12 -10.07 5.25
N PHE A 94 -20.00 -8.74 5.34
CA PHE A 94 -20.06 -7.86 4.19
C PHE A 94 -18.97 -8.21 3.16
N ILE A 95 -17.70 -8.32 3.60
CA ILE A 95 -16.57 -8.64 2.70
C ILE A 95 -16.73 -10.05 2.13
N LYS A 96 -17.05 -11.03 2.97
CA LYS A 96 -17.21 -12.44 2.58
C LYS A 96 -18.31 -12.63 1.54
N ASN A 97 -19.43 -11.92 1.70
CA ASN A 97 -20.54 -11.98 0.75
C ASN A 97 -20.23 -11.30 -0.59
N LYS A 98 -19.39 -10.24 -0.57
CA LYS A 98 -18.93 -9.54 -1.79
C LYS A 98 -17.85 -10.28 -2.55
N LEU A 99 -17.05 -11.09 -1.85
CA LEU A 99 -15.88 -11.81 -2.40
C LEU A 99 -15.96 -13.33 -2.09
N PRO A 100 -17.07 -14.03 -2.39
CA PRO A 100 -17.32 -15.39 -1.93
C PRO A 100 -16.32 -16.43 -2.48
N ASN A 101 -15.71 -16.14 -3.64
CA ASN A 101 -14.82 -17.06 -4.34
C ASN A 101 -13.34 -16.66 -4.26
N PHE A 102 -13.01 -15.69 -3.39
CA PHE A 102 -11.64 -15.24 -3.21
C PHE A 102 -10.97 -16.00 -2.07
N ASN A 103 -9.73 -16.42 -2.30
CA ASN A 103 -8.90 -17.02 -1.25
C ASN A 103 -8.33 -15.89 -0.37
N ILE A 104 -9.12 -15.46 0.60
CA ILE A 104 -8.77 -14.40 1.54
C ILE A 104 -8.64 -14.99 2.94
N SER A 105 -7.55 -14.71 3.62
CA SER A 105 -7.42 -14.92 5.05
C SER A 105 -7.93 -13.72 5.82
N TYR A 106 -8.61 -13.96 6.93
CA TYR A 106 -9.26 -12.91 7.71
C TYR A 106 -8.69 -12.84 9.12
N VAL A 107 -8.46 -11.63 9.61
CA VAL A 107 -8.04 -11.35 11.00
C VAL A 107 -9.00 -10.32 11.60
N ASN A 108 -9.68 -10.70 12.68
CA ASN A 108 -10.62 -9.81 13.37
C ASN A 108 -9.87 -8.85 14.30
N LEU A 109 -10.07 -7.55 14.13
CA LEU A 109 -9.48 -6.50 14.97
C LEU A 109 -10.28 -6.28 16.28
N GLY A 110 -11.51 -6.81 16.37
CA GLY A 110 -12.39 -6.62 17.52
C GLY A 110 -13.03 -5.24 17.64
N VAL A 111 -12.86 -4.39 16.63
CA VAL A 111 -13.39 -3.02 16.56
C VAL A 111 -13.93 -2.73 15.16
N ASP A 112 -14.86 -1.77 15.03
CA ASP A 112 -15.47 -1.42 13.74
C ASP A 112 -14.90 -0.15 13.11
N ASN A 113 -13.97 0.49 13.79
CA ASN A 113 -13.21 1.61 13.28
C ASN A 113 -11.90 1.77 14.05
N ILE A 114 -10.91 2.34 13.39
CA ILE A 114 -9.64 2.76 14.00
C ILE A 114 -9.28 4.14 13.49
N THR A 115 -8.70 4.95 14.36
CA THR A 115 -8.13 6.24 13.99
C THR A 115 -6.83 6.07 13.20
N ALA A 116 -6.39 7.12 12.51
CA ALA A 116 -5.08 7.11 11.82
C ALA A 116 -3.93 6.79 12.79
N ASP A 117 -4.01 7.28 14.03
CA ASP A 117 -3.00 7.03 15.06
C ASP A 117 -2.99 5.56 15.50
N GLU A 118 -4.16 4.96 15.71
CA GLU A 118 -4.29 3.53 16.03
C GLU A 118 -3.82 2.64 14.88
N HIS A 119 -4.11 3.01 13.63
CA HIS A 119 -3.59 2.33 12.45
C HIS A 119 -2.06 2.39 12.41
N ASN A 120 -1.48 3.57 12.62
CA ASN A 120 -0.03 3.75 12.71
C ASN A 120 0.60 2.91 13.83
N LEU A 121 -0.03 2.86 15.01
CA LEU A 121 0.44 2.05 16.12
C LEU A 121 0.34 0.55 15.83
N LEU A 122 -0.76 0.11 15.20
CA LEU A 122 -0.95 -1.29 14.81
C LEU A 122 0.17 -1.74 13.86
N LEU A 123 0.40 -1.01 12.77
CA LEU A 123 1.42 -1.38 11.79
C LEU A 123 2.86 -1.32 12.34
N ARG A 124 3.11 -0.54 13.39
CA ARG A 124 4.40 -0.51 14.10
C ARG A 124 4.49 -1.51 15.26
N SER A 125 3.46 -2.30 15.48
CA SER A 125 3.45 -3.26 16.59
C SER A 125 4.10 -4.59 16.20
N SER A 126 4.80 -5.20 17.13
CA SER A 126 5.29 -6.58 16.97
C SER A 126 4.12 -7.56 16.83
N ILE A 127 2.95 -7.27 17.41
CA ILE A 127 1.74 -8.08 17.31
C ILE A 127 1.31 -8.22 15.85
N PHE A 128 1.25 -7.12 15.10
CA PHE A 128 0.89 -7.14 13.68
C PHE A 128 1.87 -7.99 12.86
N TRP A 129 3.16 -7.73 12.98
CA TRP A 129 4.18 -8.44 12.19
C TRP A 129 4.35 -9.90 12.61
N ASN A 130 4.07 -10.25 13.86
CA ASN A 130 4.05 -11.64 14.34
C ASN A 130 2.79 -12.39 13.93
N SER A 131 1.70 -11.70 13.60
CA SER A 131 0.49 -12.32 13.05
C SER A 131 0.64 -12.74 11.58
N ILE A 132 1.72 -12.32 10.91
CA ILE A 132 2.09 -12.72 9.56
C ILE A 132 3.04 -13.92 9.69
N GLU A 133 2.70 -15.03 9.07
CA GLU A 133 3.44 -16.30 9.17
C GLU A 133 4.88 -16.15 8.62
N ASP A 134 5.82 -16.88 9.21
CA ASP A 134 7.27 -16.72 8.94
C ASP A 134 7.69 -17.06 7.50
N PHE A 135 6.89 -17.84 6.80
CA PHE A 135 7.16 -18.16 5.39
C PHE A 135 6.83 -17.02 4.41
N TYR A 136 6.06 -15.99 4.82
CA TYR A 136 5.86 -14.81 3.99
C TYR A 136 7.07 -13.87 4.08
N ASN A 137 7.82 -13.75 3.00
CA ASN A 137 8.96 -12.85 2.92
C ASN A 137 8.57 -11.44 2.48
N ASN A 138 7.62 -11.35 1.55
CA ASN A 138 7.19 -10.08 0.95
C ASN A 138 5.76 -9.77 1.35
N VAL A 139 5.56 -8.55 1.84
CA VAL A 139 4.27 -8.03 2.32
C VAL A 139 3.93 -6.78 1.52
N LEU A 140 2.89 -6.84 0.70
CA LEU A 140 2.30 -5.66 0.08
C LEU A 140 1.21 -5.13 1.00
N ILE A 141 1.36 -3.92 1.51
CA ILE A 141 0.30 -3.21 2.25
C ILE A 141 -0.39 -2.28 1.28
N PHE A 142 -1.73 -2.30 1.28
CA PHE A 142 -2.55 -1.41 0.48
C PHE A 142 -3.74 -0.88 1.28
N GLN A 143 -4.22 0.30 0.93
CA GLN A 143 -5.32 0.99 1.62
C GLN A 143 -6.50 1.23 0.65
N THR A 144 -7.62 1.70 1.19
CA THR A 144 -8.86 1.94 0.42
C THR A 144 -8.78 3.13 -0.54
N ASP A 145 -7.74 3.92 -0.46
CA ASP A 145 -7.41 5.01 -1.39
C ASP A 145 -6.19 4.70 -2.27
N SER A 146 -5.93 3.41 -2.48
CA SER A 146 -4.87 2.93 -3.38
C SER A 146 -5.42 1.91 -4.38
N CYS A 147 -4.77 1.79 -5.53
CA CYS A 147 -5.04 0.70 -6.47
C CYS A 147 -3.79 0.38 -7.30
N MET A 148 -3.78 -0.82 -7.86
CA MET A 148 -2.79 -1.23 -8.86
C MET A 148 -3.22 -0.80 -10.25
N LEU A 149 -2.25 -0.43 -11.07
CA LEU A 149 -2.42 0.04 -12.44
C LEU A 149 -1.82 -0.94 -13.46
N ARG A 150 -0.92 -1.82 -12.97
CA ARG A 150 -0.26 -2.88 -13.73
C ARG A 150 0.37 -3.92 -12.82
N CYS A 151 0.89 -4.99 -13.40
CA CYS A 151 1.58 -6.05 -12.66
C CYS A 151 2.78 -5.54 -11.87
N LEU A 152 3.01 -6.14 -10.71
CA LEU A 152 4.20 -5.88 -9.90
C LEU A 152 5.44 -6.45 -10.60
N ASP A 153 6.42 -5.59 -10.86
CA ASP A 153 7.72 -6.00 -11.38
C ASP A 153 8.55 -6.65 -10.26
N GLU A 154 9.06 -7.84 -10.51
CA GLU A 154 9.83 -8.63 -9.53
C GLU A 154 11.08 -7.91 -9.02
N LYS A 155 11.64 -6.94 -9.75
CA LYS A 155 12.78 -6.14 -9.29
C LYS A 155 12.52 -5.42 -7.96
N PHE A 156 11.25 -5.10 -7.66
CA PHE A 156 10.88 -4.45 -6.40
C PHE A 156 10.88 -5.41 -5.21
N LEU A 157 10.80 -6.72 -5.45
CA LEU A 157 10.89 -7.73 -4.40
C LEU A 157 12.27 -7.77 -3.71
N ASP A 158 13.28 -7.15 -4.27
CA ASP A 158 14.64 -7.11 -3.70
C ASP A 158 14.84 -6.01 -2.64
N TYR A 159 13.89 -5.09 -2.52
CA TYR A 159 13.96 -3.99 -1.56
C TYR A 159 13.27 -4.34 -0.24
N ASP A 160 13.74 -3.73 0.83
CA ASP A 160 13.15 -3.87 2.17
C ASP A 160 11.93 -2.99 2.35
N PHE A 161 11.87 -1.87 1.61
CA PHE A 161 10.73 -0.98 1.56
C PHE A 161 10.64 -0.28 0.20
N CYS A 162 9.47 -0.37 -0.42
CA CYS A 162 9.08 0.41 -1.59
C CYS A 162 7.74 1.10 -1.31
N GLY A 163 7.60 2.35 -1.73
CA GLY A 163 6.37 3.12 -1.60
C GLY A 163 6.42 4.37 -2.47
N ALA A 164 5.33 5.13 -2.51
CA ALA A 164 5.31 6.43 -3.15
C ALA A 164 6.19 7.43 -2.40
N ASN A 165 6.84 8.33 -3.11
CA ASN A 165 7.65 9.37 -2.47
C ASN A 165 6.76 10.33 -1.67
N ILE A 166 7.15 10.63 -0.43
CA ILE A 166 6.49 11.65 0.40
C ILE A 166 7.23 12.96 0.25
N LEU A 167 6.53 13.99 -0.21
CA LEU A 167 7.03 15.36 -0.23
C LEU A 167 6.38 16.17 0.89
N ASN A 168 7.17 17.02 1.52
CA ASN A 168 6.63 18.03 2.42
C ASN A 168 6.46 19.35 1.64
N PRO A 169 5.24 19.72 1.25
CA PRO A 169 4.99 20.94 0.48
C PRO A 169 5.35 22.23 1.24
N ASN A 170 5.52 22.13 2.56
CA ASN A 170 5.87 23.26 3.42
C ASN A 170 7.39 23.41 3.65
N CYS A 171 8.21 22.50 3.14
CA CYS A 171 9.67 22.61 3.24
C CYS A 171 10.23 23.36 2.03
N LYS A 172 10.93 24.46 2.29
CA LYS A 172 11.64 25.24 1.25
C LYS A 172 12.80 24.46 0.61
N THR A 173 13.24 23.40 1.25
CA THR A 173 14.17 22.41 0.69
C THR A 173 13.41 21.12 0.50
N PRO A 174 13.44 20.49 -0.66
CA PRO A 174 12.80 19.20 -0.90
C PRO A 174 13.53 18.12 -0.11
N ASN A 175 13.22 18.03 1.16
CA ASN A 175 13.70 16.95 2.00
C ASN A 175 12.75 15.77 1.81
N ASN A 176 13.25 14.70 1.22
CA ASN A 176 12.53 13.45 1.15
C ASN A 176 12.21 13.00 2.60
N LEU A 177 10.92 12.97 2.95
CA LEU A 177 10.48 12.52 4.27
C LEU A 177 10.44 11.00 4.37
N GLY A 178 10.64 10.31 3.27
CA GLY A 178 10.52 8.86 3.18
C GLY A 178 9.60 8.42 2.05
N MET A 179 9.06 7.23 2.19
CA MET A 179 8.05 6.67 1.28
C MET A 179 6.76 6.42 2.03
N ASN A 180 5.62 6.63 1.34
CA ASN A 180 4.31 6.39 1.88
C ASN A 180 4.04 4.90 2.09
N GLY A 181 3.32 4.58 3.17
CA GLY A 181 2.99 3.24 3.60
C GLY A 181 1.68 2.67 3.03
N GLY A 182 0.80 3.53 2.48
CA GLY A 182 -0.56 3.14 2.10
C GLY A 182 -0.66 2.30 0.82
N PHE A 183 0.36 2.35 -0.04
CA PHE A 183 0.64 1.34 -1.06
C PHE A 183 2.14 1.06 -1.02
N SER A 184 2.54 0.03 -0.27
CA SER A 184 3.95 -0.23 0.01
C SER A 184 4.27 -1.72 0.02
N LEU A 185 5.43 -2.05 -0.53
CA LEU A 185 6.01 -3.40 -0.50
C LEU A 185 7.12 -3.44 0.55
N ARG A 186 7.10 -4.44 1.42
CA ARG A 186 8.02 -4.55 2.55
C ARG A 186 8.55 -5.98 2.72
N LYS A 187 9.79 -6.09 3.17
CA LYS A 187 10.34 -7.36 3.67
C LYS A 187 9.89 -7.57 5.12
N ARG A 188 9.15 -8.66 5.36
CA ARG A 188 8.65 -8.99 6.70
C ARG A 188 9.77 -9.08 7.73
N PHE A 189 10.84 -9.81 7.42
CA PHE A 189 11.96 -10.00 8.34
C PHE A 189 12.59 -8.67 8.77
N ASN A 190 12.90 -7.79 7.81
CA ASN A 190 13.54 -6.50 8.11
C ASN A 190 12.58 -5.51 8.78
N SER A 191 11.29 -5.59 8.50
CA SER A 191 10.27 -4.81 9.23
C SER A 191 10.19 -5.23 10.71
N LYS A 192 10.21 -6.54 11.01
CA LYS A 192 10.29 -7.04 12.40
C LYS A 192 11.57 -6.59 13.07
N LYS A 193 12.73 -6.78 12.42
CA LYS A 193 14.02 -6.36 12.94
C LYS A 193 14.04 -4.86 13.25
N ALA A 194 13.45 -4.02 12.39
CA ALA A 194 13.36 -2.59 12.62
C ALA A 194 12.59 -2.29 13.92
N ILE A 195 11.45 -2.95 14.16
CA ILE A 195 10.65 -2.79 15.39
C ILE A 195 11.41 -3.25 16.63
N GLU A 196 12.15 -4.36 16.53
CA GLU A 196 12.88 -4.95 17.65
C GLU A 196 14.13 -4.15 18.03
N CYS A 197 14.82 -3.56 17.03
CA CYS A 197 16.14 -2.93 17.21
C CYS A 197 16.10 -1.41 17.26
N VAL A 198 15.04 -0.75 16.78
CA VAL A 198 15.03 0.70 16.62
C VAL A 198 13.87 1.32 17.40
N SER A 199 14.21 2.05 18.45
CA SER A 199 13.20 2.80 19.22
C SER A 199 12.76 4.07 18.48
N PHE A 200 11.61 4.58 18.89
CA PHE A 200 11.08 5.86 18.40
C PHE A 200 12.08 7.02 18.65
N ASP A 201 12.75 7.01 19.81
CA ASP A 201 13.75 8.02 20.15
C ASP A 201 14.98 7.95 19.23
N MET A 202 15.41 6.74 18.86
CA MET A 202 16.49 6.57 17.88
C MET A 202 16.11 7.16 16.53
N VAL A 203 14.88 6.94 16.05
CA VAL A 203 14.41 7.55 14.80
C VAL A 203 14.36 9.07 14.91
N ASN A 204 13.85 9.61 16.00
CA ASN A 204 13.82 11.06 16.22
C ASN A 204 15.22 11.66 16.25
N GLN A 205 16.16 11.00 16.93
CA GLN A 205 17.56 11.45 16.99
C GLN A 205 18.21 11.38 15.60
N TYR A 206 18.04 10.27 14.88
CA TYR A 206 18.52 10.11 13.51
C TYR A 206 18.04 11.23 12.57
N ARG A 207 16.73 11.52 12.61
CA ARG A 207 16.13 12.60 11.80
C ARG A 207 16.70 13.96 12.16
N LYS A 208 16.92 14.22 13.46
CA LYS A 208 17.53 15.45 13.95
C LYS A 208 18.96 15.60 13.46
N ASP A 209 19.78 14.54 13.55
CA ASP A 209 21.16 14.53 13.12
C ASP A 209 21.30 14.73 11.61
N LYS A 210 20.38 14.16 10.85
CA LYS A 210 20.28 14.33 9.39
C LYS A 210 19.59 15.64 8.95
N LYS A 211 19.10 16.45 9.89
CA LYS A 211 18.36 17.70 9.63
C LYS A 211 17.13 17.48 8.73
N LEU A 212 16.45 16.34 8.89
CA LEU A 212 15.29 15.96 8.09
C LEU A 212 14.00 16.60 8.64
N GLY A 213 13.67 17.79 8.15
CA GLY A 213 12.41 18.48 8.43
C GLY A 213 12.35 19.33 9.70
N LEU A 214 11.29 20.12 9.83
CA LEU A 214 10.99 20.88 11.04
C LEU A 214 10.54 19.92 12.16
N PHE A 215 11.29 19.90 13.23
CA PHE A 215 10.94 19.13 14.43
C PHE A 215 9.85 19.82 15.22
N ASN A 216 8.61 19.51 14.95
CA ASN A 216 7.67 19.39 16.07
C ASN A 216 7.88 17.99 16.66
N PRO A 217 8.02 17.82 17.98
CA PRO A 217 7.99 16.49 18.58
C PRO A 217 6.61 15.89 18.30
N ILE A 218 6.53 15.15 17.20
CA ILE A 218 5.30 14.45 16.80
C ILE A 218 5.16 13.36 17.85
N LYS A 219 4.14 13.45 18.69
CA LYS A 219 3.85 12.45 19.71
C LYS A 219 3.62 11.06 19.13
N ILE A 220 3.16 11.00 17.87
CA ILE A 220 2.95 9.77 17.11
C ILE A 220 3.55 9.99 15.73
N LEU A 221 4.64 9.29 15.46
CA LEU A 221 5.25 9.29 14.13
C LEU A 221 4.41 8.39 13.21
N ALA A 222 4.13 8.84 12.01
CA ALA A 222 3.50 8.02 10.99
C ALA A 222 4.34 6.73 10.76
N GLU A 223 3.67 5.61 10.54
CA GLU A 223 4.31 4.30 10.51
C GLU A 223 5.32 4.18 9.35
N ASP A 224 5.02 4.78 8.21
CA ASP A 224 5.84 4.81 7.02
C ASP A 224 7.16 5.58 7.25
N ILE A 225 7.09 6.76 7.87
CA ILE A 225 8.28 7.53 8.27
C ILE A 225 9.11 6.75 9.28
N TYR A 226 8.46 6.07 10.24
CA TYR A 226 9.15 5.22 11.20
C TYR A 226 9.92 4.11 10.48
N PHE A 227 9.26 3.33 9.61
CA PHE A 227 9.89 2.21 8.92
C PHE A 227 11.00 2.66 7.97
N TRP A 228 10.77 3.74 7.22
CA TRP A 228 11.80 4.29 6.37
C TRP A 228 13.10 4.53 7.13
N HIS A 229 13.05 5.34 8.19
CA HIS A 229 14.24 5.70 8.94
C HIS A 229 14.79 4.54 9.79
N SER A 230 13.93 3.69 10.31
CA SER A 230 14.39 2.51 11.06
C SER A 230 15.16 1.56 10.16
N LEU A 231 14.71 1.35 8.92
CA LEU A 231 15.42 0.54 7.95
C LEU A 231 16.74 1.19 7.52
N GLU A 232 16.79 2.52 7.34
CA GLU A 232 18.07 3.23 7.13
C GLU A 232 19.06 2.98 8.29
N ILE A 233 18.60 3.09 9.53
CA ILE A 233 19.43 2.89 10.73
C ILE A 233 20.01 1.47 10.78
N ILE A 234 19.26 0.45 10.39
CA ILE A 234 19.74 -0.94 10.41
C ILE A 234 20.39 -1.40 9.11
N GLY A 235 20.59 -0.50 8.14
CA GLY A 235 21.25 -0.78 6.86
C GLY A 235 20.37 -1.55 5.87
N GLY A 236 19.06 -1.36 5.92
CA GLY A 236 18.11 -1.95 4.97
C GLY A 236 18.24 -1.38 3.55
N LYS A 237 17.83 -2.17 2.56
CA LYS A 237 17.83 -1.79 1.14
C LYS A 237 16.53 -1.08 0.81
N LEU A 238 16.54 0.24 0.74
CA LEU A 238 15.40 1.07 0.40
C LEU A 238 15.36 1.35 -1.10
N LEU A 239 14.15 1.54 -1.65
CA LEU A 239 13.99 1.95 -3.05
C LEU A 239 14.56 3.36 -3.23
N GLU A 240 15.35 3.55 -4.27
CA GLU A 240 15.92 4.85 -4.61
C GLU A 240 14.83 5.84 -4.98
N LYS A 241 15.03 7.11 -4.60
CA LYS A 241 14.04 8.18 -4.75
C LYS A 241 13.51 8.29 -6.19
N GLU A 242 14.41 8.23 -7.17
CA GLU A 242 14.09 8.38 -8.59
C GLU A 242 13.24 7.22 -9.13
N LYS A 243 13.32 6.07 -8.47
CA LYS A 243 12.56 4.86 -8.84
C LYS A 243 11.22 4.73 -8.13
N THR A 244 10.95 5.57 -7.13
CA THR A 244 9.67 5.50 -6.39
C THR A 244 8.48 5.71 -7.29
N ILE A 245 8.63 6.57 -8.33
CA ILE A 245 7.58 6.88 -9.28
C ILE A 245 7.23 5.71 -10.21
N ASP A 246 8.15 4.77 -10.41
CA ASP A 246 7.88 3.53 -11.15
C ASP A 246 7.10 2.52 -10.28
N PHE A 247 7.26 2.62 -8.95
CA PHE A 247 6.53 1.77 -8.02
C PHE A 247 5.14 2.32 -7.70
N SER A 248 5.07 3.55 -7.18
CA SER A 248 3.80 4.18 -6.82
C SER A 248 3.86 5.70 -6.85
N ILE A 249 2.73 6.32 -7.15
CA ILE A 249 2.55 7.78 -7.11
C ILE A 249 1.57 8.16 -6.00
N GLU A 250 1.89 9.20 -5.24
CA GLU A 250 0.99 9.91 -4.34
C GLU A 250 1.10 11.41 -4.53
N THR A 251 2.33 11.90 -4.74
CA THR A 251 2.63 13.31 -5.01
C THR A 251 3.56 13.42 -6.21
N LEU A 252 3.59 14.59 -6.85
CA LEU A 252 4.62 14.82 -7.87
C LEU A 252 6.01 14.84 -7.21
N PRO A 253 7.01 14.22 -7.85
CA PRO A 253 8.37 14.29 -7.36
C PRO A 253 8.91 15.73 -7.45
N ASP A 254 9.91 16.05 -6.61
CA ASP A 254 10.62 17.32 -6.58
C ASP A 254 11.81 17.38 -7.55
N PHE A 255 11.90 16.43 -8.46
CA PHE A 255 12.92 16.36 -9.51
C PHE A 255 12.27 16.34 -10.89
N ASP A 256 13.02 16.75 -11.90
CA ASP A 256 12.54 16.76 -13.28
C ASP A 256 12.23 15.35 -13.74
N VAL A 257 10.94 15.10 -13.99
CA VAL A 257 10.45 13.82 -14.52
C VAL A 257 9.71 14.09 -15.81
N ASN A 258 10.06 13.33 -16.82
CA ASN A 258 9.24 13.31 -18.03
C ASN A 258 7.94 12.55 -17.73
N LEU A 259 6.90 13.30 -17.40
CA LEU A 259 5.58 12.76 -17.06
C LEU A 259 5.01 11.84 -18.16
N ASN A 260 5.50 11.95 -19.39
CA ASN A 260 5.07 11.08 -20.48
C ASN A 260 5.58 9.65 -20.38
N ASN A 261 6.61 9.41 -19.60
CA ASN A 261 7.23 8.10 -19.47
C ASN A 261 6.88 7.39 -18.14
N ILE A 262 6.05 8.01 -17.31
CA ILE A 262 5.69 7.46 -16.00
C ILE A 262 4.69 6.33 -16.18
N LYS A 263 5.04 5.16 -15.66
CA LYS A 263 4.20 3.95 -15.68
C LYS A 263 4.23 3.27 -14.31
N PRO A 264 3.60 3.84 -13.28
CA PRO A 264 3.63 3.29 -11.93
C PRO A 264 2.89 1.96 -11.85
N ILE A 265 3.32 1.12 -10.93
CA ILE A 265 2.63 -0.12 -10.58
C ILE A 265 1.33 0.20 -9.85
N GLY A 266 1.36 1.21 -8.97
CA GLY A 266 0.18 1.62 -8.22
C GLY A 266 0.09 3.12 -7.99
N ILE A 267 -1.02 3.51 -7.42
CA ILE A 267 -1.28 4.88 -6.94
C ILE A 267 -1.82 4.80 -5.52
N HIS A 268 -1.43 5.76 -4.69
CA HIS A 268 -1.98 5.96 -3.34
C HIS A 268 -2.53 7.38 -3.20
N GLY A 269 -3.57 7.54 -2.38
CA GLY A 269 -4.16 8.84 -2.13
C GLY A 269 -4.85 9.44 -3.35
N PHE A 270 -5.40 8.63 -4.24
CA PHE A 270 -6.05 9.11 -5.46
C PHE A 270 -7.24 10.04 -5.18
N ASN A 271 -7.75 10.06 -3.96
CA ASN A 271 -8.84 10.91 -3.50
C ASN A 271 -8.36 12.21 -2.81
N LYS A 272 -7.05 12.47 -2.75
CA LYS A 272 -6.46 13.55 -1.95
C LYS A 272 -6.07 14.81 -2.73
N ASP A 273 -6.27 14.83 -4.04
CA ASP A 273 -5.88 15.97 -4.90
C ASP A 273 -4.40 16.40 -4.74
N LEU A 274 -3.51 15.42 -4.55
CA LEU A 274 -2.09 15.64 -4.32
C LEU A 274 -1.26 15.69 -5.62
N ILE A 275 -1.86 15.27 -6.73
CA ILE A 275 -1.28 15.33 -8.08
C ILE A 275 -2.23 16.11 -9.00
N PRO A 276 -1.73 16.75 -10.07
CA PRO A 276 -2.59 17.43 -11.03
C PRO A 276 -3.62 16.48 -11.65
N LEU A 277 -4.84 16.97 -11.87
CA LEU A 277 -5.93 16.20 -12.45
C LEU A 277 -5.57 15.56 -13.79
N GLU A 278 -4.83 16.28 -14.64
CA GLU A 278 -4.34 15.76 -15.93
C GLU A 278 -3.40 14.56 -15.75
N MET A 279 -2.63 14.55 -14.68
CA MET A 279 -1.79 13.40 -14.32
C MET A 279 -2.64 12.21 -13.90
N THR A 280 -3.67 12.44 -13.07
CA THR A 280 -4.61 11.40 -12.68
C THR A 280 -5.30 10.80 -13.92
N LYS A 281 -5.84 11.66 -14.78
CA LYS A 281 -6.45 11.22 -16.05
C LYS A 281 -5.50 10.35 -16.86
N LYS A 282 -4.28 10.82 -17.07
CA LYS A 282 -3.26 10.10 -17.83
C LYS A 282 -2.95 8.74 -17.22
N VAL A 283 -2.62 8.69 -15.93
CA VAL A 283 -2.22 7.46 -15.24
C VAL A 283 -3.32 6.39 -15.33
N PHE A 284 -4.58 6.76 -15.16
CA PHE A 284 -5.70 5.84 -15.26
C PHE A 284 -6.08 5.48 -16.71
N THR A 285 -5.84 6.37 -17.67
CA THR A 285 -6.05 6.05 -19.11
C THR A 285 -5.00 5.07 -19.63
N GLU A 286 -3.77 5.15 -19.13
CA GLU A 286 -2.66 4.26 -19.52
C GLU A 286 -2.57 3.01 -18.64
N ALA A 287 -3.45 2.87 -17.64
CA ALA A 287 -3.52 1.70 -16.78
C ALA A 287 -4.03 0.47 -17.54
N GLU A 288 -3.54 -0.68 -17.14
CA GLU A 288 -4.00 -1.94 -17.72
C GLU A 288 -5.41 -2.27 -17.19
N LEU A 289 -6.26 -2.80 -18.07
CA LEU A 289 -7.61 -3.23 -17.72
C LEU A 289 -7.74 -4.75 -17.88
N PRO A 290 -8.67 -5.37 -17.14
CA PRO A 290 -9.04 -6.75 -17.35
C PRO A 290 -9.51 -6.97 -18.80
N LYS A 291 -8.98 -7.98 -19.47
CA LYS A 291 -9.38 -8.38 -20.83
C LYS A 291 -10.55 -9.34 -20.78
#